data_383debebd99b6161c3f6a3c17dcfae12
#
_entry.id   383debebd99b6161c3f6a3c17dcfae12
#
_cell.length_a   1.000
_cell.length_b   1.000
_cell.length_c   1.000
_cell.angle_alpha   90.00
_cell.angle_beta   90.00
_cell.angle_gamma   90.00
#
_symmetry.space_group_name_H-M   'P 1'
#
loop_
_entity.id
_entity.type
_entity.pdbx_description
1 polymer ?
#
loop_
_entity_poly.entity_id
_entity_poly.type
_entity_poly.pdbx_seq_one_letter_code
_entity_poly.pdbx_strand_id
1 'polypeptide(L)'
;MASKDSTRAGNIREFELFQAKQEGGEGIDASDGVVDIKYYEDVLSNSVSLTAIITETGESDKKSFGNKGILDGLPIRGGEPSHIVIEDHDGHKLKFKEDNKLYVNRVRNVLAGTQKDVYAIDLTSRELFANEQCRVCKRYDGKISENVKKILTEATSADVGIKTKKKVKVDETAINYNFIGNDRKPFYVCTWLASKSIPAEAGKIGGSAGYLFYETHDGFNFRSIDALFDQKRKGNYIFTNTDDNPREYKGKILSYEIDRDIDLQSNLTVGTYANRTLFFDFYAFNYKVRNYSIDESGAADNNEGAGSKGKLVHAGKDDLDSVADEFRKPISRVMNRVLDVGTLPPGKDIEEQLKNWKNTPFDPTYDATKTMVQSIMRYNQMFLVKINIMIAGDFSLRAGDMIYCEFPQLSTEPNTRPNKKSGGLYMISSLCHSITPKDTYTSLTLVRDTFGIKKFTPDS
;
A
#
# COMPACT_ATOMS: atom_id res chain seq x y z
N MET A 1 -29.13 -3.08 -21.82
CA MET A 1 -28.23 -3.04 -20.64
C MET A 1 -26.87 -3.46 -21.12
N ALA A 2 -25.86 -2.60 -21.04
CA ALA A 2 -24.50 -2.98 -21.40
C ALA A 2 -23.98 -4.03 -20.40
N SER A 3 -23.27 -5.04 -20.90
CA SER A 3 -22.67 -6.09 -20.09
C SER A 3 -21.73 -5.44 -19.07
N LYS A 4 -21.82 -5.80 -17.78
CA LYS A 4 -20.91 -5.34 -16.71
C LYS A 4 -19.44 -5.72 -16.93
N ASP A 5 -19.15 -6.55 -17.90
CA ASP A 5 -17.83 -7.05 -18.26
C ASP A 5 -17.22 -6.37 -19.49
N SER A 6 -17.71 -5.20 -19.84
CA SER A 6 -17.23 -4.46 -21.00
C SER A 6 -15.84 -3.90 -20.70
N THR A 7 -14.83 -4.37 -21.43
CA THR A 7 -13.47 -3.81 -21.45
C THR A 7 -13.41 -2.52 -22.28
N ARG A 8 -14.56 -1.88 -22.52
CA ARG A 8 -14.66 -0.67 -23.36
C ARG A 8 -13.68 0.40 -22.87
N ALA A 9 -13.22 1.19 -23.82
CA ALA A 9 -12.30 2.29 -23.61
C ALA A 9 -12.70 3.15 -22.41
N GLY A 10 -11.76 3.40 -21.52
CA GLY A 10 -11.88 4.48 -20.55
C GLY A 10 -11.87 5.80 -21.30
N ASN A 11 -12.63 6.76 -20.80
CA ASN A 11 -12.66 8.08 -21.39
C ASN A 11 -11.60 8.97 -20.75
N ILE A 12 -10.59 9.36 -21.53
CA ILE A 12 -9.64 10.40 -21.11
C ILE A 12 -10.38 11.72 -21.33
N ARG A 13 -10.89 12.30 -20.24
CA ARG A 13 -11.63 13.54 -20.27
C ARG A 13 -10.73 14.75 -20.39
N GLU A 14 -9.51 14.64 -19.86
CA GLU A 14 -8.55 15.72 -19.80
C GLU A 14 -7.17 15.15 -19.53
N PHE A 15 -6.18 15.62 -20.26
CA PHE A 15 -4.76 15.38 -20.01
C PHE A 15 -3.98 16.63 -20.41
N GLU A 16 -3.80 17.55 -19.45
CA GLU A 16 -3.12 18.81 -19.66
C GLU A 16 -1.81 18.86 -18.88
N LEU A 17 -0.77 19.41 -19.50
CA LEU A 17 0.52 19.71 -18.91
C LEU A 17 0.72 21.23 -18.84
N PHE A 18 1.28 21.70 -17.72
CA PHE A 18 1.49 23.14 -17.48
C PHE A 18 2.96 23.45 -17.30
N GLN A 19 3.36 24.68 -17.62
CA GLN A 19 4.72 25.12 -17.32
C GLN A 19 4.98 25.21 -15.81
N ALA A 20 6.18 24.76 -15.38
CA ALA A 20 6.55 24.75 -13.97
C ALA A 20 6.51 26.13 -13.28
N LYS A 21 6.63 27.22 -14.02
CA LYS A 21 6.68 28.60 -13.50
C LYS A 21 5.37 29.39 -13.59
N GLN A 22 4.34 28.82 -14.20
CA GLN A 22 3.03 29.48 -14.38
C GLN A 22 1.93 28.59 -13.83
N GLU A 23 1.72 28.62 -12.52
CA GLU A 23 0.44 28.13 -11.97
C GLU A 23 -0.68 29.06 -12.47
N GLY A 24 -1.55 28.53 -13.35
CA GLY A 24 -2.66 29.27 -13.98
C GLY A 24 -2.38 29.82 -15.39
N GLY A 25 -1.25 29.43 -16.00
CA GLY A 25 -1.01 29.65 -17.45
C GLY A 25 -1.84 28.67 -18.30
N GLU A 26 -1.87 28.92 -19.62
CA GLU A 26 -2.48 27.97 -20.56
C GLU A 26 -1.69 26.63 -20.53
N GLY A 27 -2.41 25.51 -20.25
CA GLY A 27 -1.87 24.16 -20.35
C GLY A 27 -1.85 23.69 -21.79
N ILE A 28 -0.98 22.72 -22.08
CA ILE A 28 -1.03 22.01 -23.36
C ILE A 28 -1.89 20.78 -23.17
N ASP A 29 -2.94 20.64 -23.98
CA ASP A 29 -3.76 19.46 -24.06
C ASP A 29 -3.03 18.36 -24.85
N ALA A 30 -2.72 17.28 -24.19
CA ALA A 30 -2.07 16.11 -24.76
C ALA A 30 -3.05 14.92 -24.94
N SER A 31 -4.35 15.11 -24.68
CA SER A 31 -5.35 14.04 -24.65
C SER A 31 -5.40 13.22 -25.94
N ASP A 32 -5.33 13.88 -27.09
CA ASP A 32 -5.42 13.24 -28.41
C ASP A 32 -4.20 12.38 -28.76
N GLY A 33 -3.05 12.68 -28.17
CA GLY A 33 -1.79 11.97 -28.40
C GLY A 33 -1.59 10.75 -27.49
N VAL A 34 -2.43 10.56 -26.51
CA VAL A 34 -2.25 9.49 -25.53
C VAL A 34 -2.55 8.12 -26.11
N VAL A 35 -1.57 7.23 -26.05
CA VAL A 35 -1.69 5.84 -26.54
C VAL A 35 -1.96 4.86 -25.40
N ASP A 36 -1.33 5.07 -24.24
CA ASP A 36 -1.47 4.20 -23.08
C ASP A 36 -1.23 5.01 -21.80
N ILE A 37 -2.08 4.82 -20.82
CA ILE A 37 -1.89 5.34 -19.46
C ILE A 37 -1.89 4.16 -18.50
N LYS A 38 -0.89 4.12 -17.63
CA LYS A 38 -0.81 3.16 -16.53
C LYS A 38 -0.71 3.90 -15.22
N TYR A 39 -1.71 3.73 -14.38
CA TYR A 39 -1.73 4.27 -13.03
C TYR A 39 -1.52 3.18 -12.00
N TYR A 40 -0.60 3.39 -11.06
CA TYR A 40 -0.16 2.40 -10.08
C TYR A 40 -0.38 2.86 -8.65
N GLU A 41 -0.91 1.96 -7.83
CA GLU A 41 -0.92 2.03 -6.37
C GLU A 41 -0.35 0.74 -5.78
N ASP A 42 0.37 0.83 -4.66
CA ASP A 42 0.91 -0.32 -3.95
C ASP A 42 1.00 -0.01 -2.45
N VAL A 43 0.54 -0.95 -1.60
CA VAL A 43 0.60 -0.79 -0.13
C VAL A 43 2.03 -0.75 0.41
N LEU A 44 3.02 -1.15 -0.38
CA LEU A 44 4.44 -1.05 -0.05
C LEU A 44 5.12 0.18 -0.66
N SER A 45 4.40 0.96 -1.49
CA SER A 45 4.90 2.19 -2.08
C SER A 45 4.40 3.42 -1.33
N ASN A 46 5.32 4.33 -1.03
CA ASN A 46 5.00 5.57 -0.32
C ASN A 46 4.42 6.66 -1.24
N SER A 47 4.34 6.42 -2.54
CA SER A 47 3.76 7.36 -3.50
C SER A 47 3.10 6.63 -4.67
N VAL A 48 2.08 7.26 -5.24
CA VAL A 48 1.45 6.82 -6.47
C VAL A 48 2.28 7.21 -7.69
N SER A 49 2.15 6.46 -8.77
CA SER A 49 2.80 6.77 -10.04
C SER A 49 1.85 6.58 -11.21
N LEU A 50 2.03 7.42 -12.24
CA LEU A 50 1.31 7.33 -13.49
C LEU A 50 2.32 7.44 -14.63
N THR A 51 2.28 6.49 -15.57
CA THR A 51 3.07 6.53 -16.80
C THR A 51 2.11 6.71 -17.97
N ALA A 52 2.32 7.76 -18.76
CA ALA A 52 1.59 8.01 -20.00
C ALA A 52 2.53 7.85 -21.19
N ILE A 53 2.13 7.07 -22.19
CA ILE A 53 2.80 6.99 -23.50
C ILE A 53 2.05 7.90 -24.44
N ILE A 54 2.76 8.89 -25.00
CA ILE A 54 2.22 9.90 -25.88
C ILE A 54 2.88 9.78 -27.25
N THR A 55 2.05 9.84 -28.29
CA THR A 55 2.50 9.89 -29.67
C THR A 55 2.19 11.28 -30.23
N GLU A 56 3.15 11.86 -30.88
CA GLU A 56 3.05 13.21 -31.42
C GLU A 56 3.50 13.26 -32.88
N THR A 57 2.76 14.00 -33.69
CA THR A 57 3.06 14.23 -35.13
C THR A 57 3.44 15.65 -35.45
N GLY A 58 3.66 16.51 -34.43
CA GLY A 58 4.02 17.93 -34.60
C GLY A 58 2.84 18.85 -34.90
N GLU A 59 1.61 18.34 -34.88
CA GLU A 59 0.39 19.16 -35.12
C GLU A 59 -0.35 19.56 -33.82
N SER A 60 0.20 19.25 -32.67
CA SER A 60 -0.46 19.55 -31.40
C SER A 60 -0.54 21.04 -31.16
N ASP A 61 -1.76 21.47 -30.99
CA ASP A 61 -2.24 22.79 -30.60
C ASP A 61 -1.67 24.02 -31.35
N LYS A 62 -2.25 24.26 -32.55
CA LYS A 62 -1.92 25.38 -33.47
C LYS A 62 -2.05 26.77 -32.85
N LYS A 63 -2.68 26.95 -31.68
CA LYS A 63 -3.02 28.26 -31.14
C LYS A 63 -2.03 28.82 -30.13
N SER A 64 -1.45 27.96 -29.25
CA SER A 64 -0.68 28.46 -28.10
C SER A 64 0.83 28.37 -28.26
N PHE A 65 1.38 27.45 -29.06
CA PHE A 65 2.82 27.18 -29.11
C PHE A 65 3.45 27.14 -30.50
N GLY A 66 2.78 27.62 -31.52
CA GLY A 66 3.36 27.88 -32.84
C GLY A 66 3.84 26.64 -33.60
N ASN A 67 3.00 25.60 -33.75
CA ASN A 67 3.31 24.35 -34.49
C ASN A 67 4.54 23.60 -33.94
N LYS A 68 4.78 23.66 -32.65
CA LYS A 68 5.85 22.87 -31.98
C LYS A 68 5.25 21.69 -31.27
N GLY A 69 6.02 20.63 -31.18
CA GLY A 69 5.69 19.49 -30.35
C GLY A 69 5.58 19.82 -28.85
N ILE A 70 4.90 18.98 -28.07
CA ILE A 70 4.70 19.21 -26.61
C ILE A 70 6.05 19.38 -25.92
N LEU A 71 7.04 18.55 -26.25
CA LEU A 71 8.37 18.62 -25.64
C LEU A 71 9.14 19.90 -25.98
N ASP A 72 8.96 20.41 -27.22
CA ASP A 72 9.63 21.63 -27.71
C ASP A 72 8.84 22.89 -27.36
N GLY A 73 7.51 22.78 -27.32
CA GLY A 73 6.61 23.89 -26.98
C GLY A 73 6.58 24.18 -25.48
N LEU A 74 6.57 23.13 -24.69
CA LEU A 74 6.69 23.18 -23.24
C LEU A 74 8.07 22.61 -22.88
N PRO A 75 9.04 23.44 -22.49
CA PRO A 75 10.38 22.92 -22.14
C PRO A 75 10.31 22.08 -20.85
N ILE A 76 9.85 20.84 -21.00
CA ILE A 76 9.68 19.90 -19.89
C ILE A 76 11.06 19.54 -19.33
N ARG A 77 11.27 19.85 -18.06
CA ARG A 77 12.53 19.60 -17.32
C ARG A 77 12.36 18.76 -16.08
N GLY A 78 11.11 18.43 -15.71
CA GLY A 78 10.71 17.79 -14.47
C GLY A 78 10.11 18.79 -13.48
N GLY A 79 9.06 18.37 -12.79
CA GLY A 79 8.32 19.19 -11.85
C GLY A 79 7.16 19.99 -12.45
N GLU A 80 6.84 19.80 -13.72
CA GLU A 80 5.67 20.41 -14.38
C GLU A 80 4.39 19.76 -13.81
N PRO A 81 3.40 20.57 -13.37
CA PRO A 81 2.14 20.04 -12.91
C PRO A 81 1.26 19.56 -14.07
N SER A 82 0.43 18.56 -13.79
CA SER A 82 -0.55 18.05 -14.74
C SER A 82 -1.97 18.11 -14.20
N HIS A 83 -2.95 18.24 -15.10
CA HIS A 83 -4.35 17.98 -14.82
C HIS A 83 -4.81 16.77 -15.62
N ILE A 84 -5.21 15.70 -14.92
CA ILE A 84 -5.61 14.46 -15.57
C ILE A 84 -6.95 14.04 -15.00
N VAL A 85 -7.91 13.75 -15.88
CA VAL A 85 -9.20 13.20 -15.52
C VAL A 85 -9.51 12.04 -16.45
N ILE A 86 -9.66 10.87 -15.87
CA ILE A 86 -9.99 9.62 -16.58
C ILE A 86 -11.24 9.03 -15.95
N GLU A 87 -12.12 8.52 -16.77
CA GLU A 87 -13.39 7.93 -16.35
C GLU A 87 -13.50 6.50 -16.89
N ASP A 88 -13.90 5.56 -16.02
CA ASP A 88 -14.18 4.20 -16.44
C ASP A 88 -15.58 4.05 -17.05
N HIS A 89 -15.91 2.83 -17.49
CA HIS A 89 -17.19 2.52 -18.10
C HIS A 89 -18.38 2.70 -17.12
N ASP A 90 -18.16 2.51 -15.83
CA ASP A 90 -19.19 2.64 -14.78
C ASP A 90 -19.33 4.08 -14.28
N GLY A 91 -18.52 5.01 -14.79
CA GLY A 91 -18.55 6.43 -14.44
C GLY A 91 -17.70 6.80 -13.23
N HIS A 92 -16.88 5.87 -12.71
CA HIS A 92 -15.92 6.22 -11.68
C HIS A 92 -14.76 6.98 -12.30
N LYS A 93 -14.26 7.98 -11.55
CA LYS A 93 -13.24 8.90 -12.04
C LYS A 93 -11.95 8.82 -11.24
N LEU A 94 -10.84 8.80 -11.95
CA LEU A 94 -9.54 9.16 -11.42
C LEU A 94 -9.30 10.64 -11.75
N LYS A 95 -9.32 11.49 -10.71
CA LYS A 95 -9.19 12.94 -10.86
C LYS A 95 -7.90 13.41 -10.19
N PHE A 96 -6.92 13.78 -11.01
CA PHE A 96 -5.63 14.33 -10.57
C PHE A 96 -5.59 15.83 -10.81
N LYS A 97 -6.30 16.58 -9.97
CA LYS A 97 -6.39 18.06 -9.99
C LYS A 97 -6.26 18.62 -8.59
N GLU A 98 -6.14 19.91 -8.48
CA GLU A 98 -6.09 20.64 -7.21
C GLU A 98 -4.98 20.11 -6.28
N ASP A 99 -5.35 19.64 -5.10
CA ASP A 99 -4.39 19.08 -4.13
C ASP A 99 -3.87 17.68 -4.52
N ASN A 100 -4.50 17.02 -5.49
CA ASN A 100 -4.14 15.68 -5.95
C ASN A 100 -3.40 15.68 -7.31
N LYS A 101 -2.87 16.82 -7.75
CA LYS A 101 -2.09 16.94 -8.98
C LYS A 101 -0.90 15.99 -8.98
N LEU A 102 -0.61 15.45 -10.16
CA LEU A 102 0.64 14.75 -10.42
C LEU A 102 1.62 15.70 -11.12
N TYR A 103 2.89 15.41 -10.96
CA TYR A 103 3.99 16.21 -11.50
C TYR A 103 4.91 15.35 -12.33
N VAL A 104 5.44 15.89 -13.40
CA VAL A 104 6.40 15.19 -14.26
C VAL A 104 7.66 14.89 -13.47
N ASN A 105 7.97 13.59 -13.36
CA ASN A 105 9.18 13.08 -12.73
C ASN A 105 10.27 12.78 -13.77
N ARG A 106 9.87 12.16 -14.87
CA ARG A 106 10.80 11.72 -15.90
C ARG A 106 10.14 11.68 -17.26
N VAL A 107 10.90 12.04 -18.28
CA VAL A 107 10.53 11.85 -19.68
C VAL A 107 11.52 10.88 -20.33
N ARG A 108 11.01 9.92 -21.06
CA ARG A 108 11.79 8.91 -21.78
C ARG A 108 11.39 8.89 -23.24
N ASN A 109 12.34 9.07 -24.16
CA ASN A 109 12.07 8.86 -25.56
C ASN A 109 11.96 7.37 -25.85
N VAL A 110 10.86 6.96 -26.46
CA VAL A 110 10.64 5.58 -26.93
C VAL A 110 11.03 5.46 -28.39
N LEU A 111 10.66 6.46 -29.22
CA LEU A 111 11.01 6.58 -30.61
C LEU A 111 11.12 8.05 -30.97
N ALA A 112 12.24 8.49 -31.53
CA ALA A 112 12.41 9.82 -32.09
C ALA A 112 12.50 9.72 -33.61
N GLY A 113 11.64 10.44 -34.33
CA GLY A 113 11.56 10.43 -35.78
C GLY A 113 11.28 11.83 -36.33
N THR A 114 11.42 12.00 -37.63
CA THR A 114 11.18 13.29 -38.30
C THR A 114 9.68 13.61 -38.51
N GLN A 115 8.84 12.61 -38.43
CA GLN A 115 7.37 12.75 -38.66
C GLN A 115 6.53 12.28 -37.48
N LYS A 116 7.14 11.57 -36.53
CA LYS A 116 6.45 11.01 -35.36
C LYS A 116 7.42 10.81 -34.26
N ASP A 117 7.10 11.36 -33.09
CA ASP A 117 7.78 11.11 -31.84
C ASP A 117 6.88 10.29 -30.91
N VAL A 118 7.47 9.35 -30.19
CA VAL A 118 6.81 8.58 -29.14
C VAL A 118 7.64 8.70 -27.87
N TYR A 119 7.05 9.17 -26.83
CA TYR A 119 7.72 9.31 -25.53
C TYR A 119 6.82 8.88 -24.39
N ALA A 120 7.43 8.48 -23.29
CA ALA A 120 6.75 8.14 -22.05
C ALA A 120 7.04 9.23 -21.01
N ILE A 121 5.98 9.70 -20.37
CA ILE A 121 6.05 10.62 -19.24
C ILE A 121 5.69 9.86 -17.97
N ASP A 122 6.61 9.82 -17.02
CA ASP A 122 6.36 9.29 -15.68
C ASP A 122 6.00 10.45 -14.76
N LEU A 123 4.83 10.37 -14.14
CA LEU A 123 4.29 11.38 -13.22
C LEU A 123 4.13 10.77 -11.82
N THR A 124 4.29 11.60 -10.80
CA THR A 124 4.15 11.21 -9.40
C THR A 124 3.59 12.33 -8.55
N SER A 125 3.29 12.05 -7.28
CA SER A 125 2.77 13.05 -6.37
C SER A 125 3.83 14.10 -5.97
N ARG A 126 3.39 15.34 -5.70
CA ARG A 126 4.24 16.41 -5.19
C ARG A 126 5.01 16.01 -3.92
N GLU A 127 4.36 15.24 -3.10
CA GLU A 127 4.86 14.81 -1.80
C GLU A 127 6.12 13.95 -1.91
N LEU A 128 6.28 13.19 -3.02
CA LEU A 128 7.52 12.44 -3.27
C LEU A 128 8.72 13.38 -3.45
N PHE A 129 8.56 14.48 -4.21
CA PHE A 129 9.62 15.48 -4.37
C PHE A 129 9.91 16.20 -3.06
N ALA A 130 8.87 16.60 -2.33
CA ALA A 130 9.01 17.21 -1.02
C ALA A 130 9.75 16.30 -0.03
N ASN A 131 9.51 14.98 -0.08
CA ASN A 131 10.21 14.00 0.75
C ASN A 131 11.72 13.97 0.48
N GLU A 132 12.15 14.19 -0.77
CA GLU A 132 13.59 14.28 -1.08
C GLU A 132 14.25 15.55 -0.53
N GLN A 133 13.50 16.63 -0.43
CA GLN A 133 13.97 17.95 0.02
C GLN A 133 13.88 18.14 1.54
N CYS A 134 13.07 17.34 2.22
CA CYS A 134 12.79 17.49 3.64
C CYS A 134 13.61 16.52 4.50
N ARG A 135 13.83 16.92 5.76
CA ARG A 135 14.41 16.08 6.81
C ARG A 135 13.61 16.25 8.09
N VAL A 136 13.53 15.18 8.87
CA VAL A 136 12.86 15.19 10.17
C VAL A 136 13.92 15.39 11.23
N CYS A 137 14.02 16.62 11.74
CA CYS A 137 15.09 17.02 12.68
C CYS A 137 14.59 17.28 14.09
N LYS A 138 13.27 17.40 14.27
CA LYS A 138 12.70 17.74 15.57
C LYS A 138 12.28 16.52 16.38
N ARG A 139 12.04 16.76 17.65
CA ARG A 139 11.48 15.79 18.58
C ARG A 139 9.97 15.67 18.36
N TYR A 140 9.48 14.46 18.51
CA TYR A 140 8.06 14.13 18.51
C TYR A 140 7.70 13.38 19.77
N ASP A 141 6.62 13.78 20.41
CA ASP A 141 6.09 13.18 21.64
C ASP A 141 4.63 12.73 21.40
N GLY A 142 4.18 11.71 22.14
CA GLY A 142 2.83 11.20 22.11
C GLY A 142 2.62 10.00 21.17
N LYS A 143 1.39 9.78 20.73
CA LYS A 143 1.02 8.63 19.92
C LYS A 143 1.66 8.67 18.54
N ILE A 144 2.09 7.49 18.04
CA ILE A 144 2.68 7.38 16.70
C ILE A 144 1.73 7.88 15.62
N SER A 145 0.44 7.55 15.71
CA SER A 145 -0.59 7.98 14.76
C SER A 145 -0.67 9.50 14.61
N GLU A 146 -0.60 10.24 15.72
CA GLU A 146 -0.59 11.70 15.72
C GLU A 146 0.71 12.25 15.13
N ASN A 147 1.85 11.64 15.47
CA ASN A 147 3.15 12.05 14.99
C ASN A 147 3.29 11.83 13.47
N VAL A 148 2.80 10.71 12.94
CA VAL A 148 2.76 10.47 11.48
C VAL A 148 1.92 11.55 10.79
N LYS A 149 0.75 11.89 11.33
CA LYS A 149 -0.07 12.97 10.79
C LYS A 149 0.68 14.30 10.80
N LYS A 150 1.34 14.66 11.90
CA LYS A 150 2.16 15.90 12.00
C LYS A 150 3.31 15.91 10.99
N ILE A 151 4.03 14.79 10.81
CA ILE A 151 5.13 14.68 9.84
C ILE A 151 4.65 14.95 8.41
N LEU A 152 3.44 14.52 8.06
CA LEU A 152 2.87 14.70 6.74
C LEU A 152 2.28 16.11 6.52
N THR A 153 1.66 16.70 7.56
CA THR A 153 0.89 17.95 7.41
C THR A 153 1.63 19.21 7.86
N GLU A 154 2.64 19.07 8.71
CA GLU A 154 3.37 20.21 9.28
C GLU A 154 4.82 20.32 8.76
N ALA A 155 5.49 21.40 9.13
CA ALA A 155 6.92 21.54 8.89
C ALA A 155 7.71 20.57 9.77
N THR A 156 8.67 19.85 9.19
CA THR A 156 9.53 18.88 9.89
C THR A 156 10.88 19.45 10.29
N SER A 157 11.33 20.53 9.61
CA SER A 157 12.54 21.28 9.92
C SER A 157 12.38 22.73 9.49
N ALA A 158 12.60 23.69 10.40
CA ALA A 158 12.33 25.12 10.18
C ALA A 158 10.96 25.31 9.49
N ASP A 159 10.95 25.88 8.28
CA ASP A 159 9.72 26.04 7.49
C ASP A 159 9.54 24.98 6.40
N VAL A 160 10.40 23.97 6.33
CA VAL A 160 10.40 22.93 5.31
C VAL A 160 9.68 21.69 5.81
N GLY A 161 8.83 21.09 4.98
CA GLY A 161 8.07 19.88 5.30
C GLY A 161 7.28 19.41 4.09
N ILE A 162 6.71 18.23 4.18
CA ILE A 162 5.82 17.69 3.14
C ILE A 162 4.60 18.58 2.98
N LYS A 163 4.00 19.01 4.10
CA LYS A 163 2.83 19.91 4.17
C LYS A 163 1.76 19.48 3.15
N THR A 164 1.40 18.18 3.20
CA THR A 164 0.38 17.67 2.29
C THR A 164 -0.98 18.28 2.60
N LYS A 165 -1.72 18.59 1.54
CA LYS A 165 -3.12 18.97 1.61
C LYS A 165 -4.05 17.78 1.34
N LYS A 166 -3.49 16.65 0.91
CA LYS A 166 -4.25 15.43 0.68
C LYS A 166 -4.82 14.88 1.98
N LYS A 167 -5.88 14.11 1.87
CA LYS A 167 -6.45 13.41 3.01
C LYS A 167 -5.43 12.43 3.60
N VAL A 168 -5.30 12.42 4.92
CA VAL A 168 -4.45 11.49 5.66
C VAL A 168 -5.35 10.61 6.53
N LYS A 169 -5.47 9.33 6.16
CA LYS A 169 -6.23 8.32 6.88
C LYS A 169 -5.28 7.57 7.81
N VAL A 170 -5.49 7.70 9.11
CA VAL A 170 -4.61 7.12 10.13
C VAL A 170 -5.46 6.30 11.09
N ASP A 171 -5.09 5.04 11.29
CA ASP A 171 -5.63 4.22 12.38
C ASP A 171 -4.91 4.59 13.67
N GLU A 172 -5.66 4.78 14.76
CA GLU A 172 -5.11 5.22 16.03
C GLU A 172 -4.20 4.17 16.65
N THR A 173 -3.05 4.61 17.18
CA THR A 173 -2.08 3.74 17.85
C THR A 173 -2.22 3.77 19.36
N ALA A 174 -1.99 2.63 20.02
CA ALA A 174 -2.17 2.48 21.46
C ALA A 174 -1.10 3.16 22.31
N ILE A 175 0.11 3.32 21.78
CA ILE A 175 1.30 3.60 22.57
C ILE A 175 1.82 5.00 22.29
N ASN A 176 2.30 5.66 23.34
CA ASN A 176 3.12 6.86 23.23
C ASN A 176 4.56 6.46 22.88
N TYR A 177 5.08 7.05 21.82
CA TYR A 177 6.42 6.78 21.33
C TYR A 177 7.13 8.09 21.05
N ASN A 178 8.03 8.47 21.95
CA ASN A 178 8.78 9.72 21.86
C ASN A 178 10.11 9.48 21.14
N PHE A 179 10.39 10.25 20.10
CA PHE A 179 11.58 10.04 19.28
C PHE A 179 12.09 11.34 18.65
N ILE A 180 13.32 11.30 18.16
CA ILE A 180 13.92 12.32 17.32
C ILE A 180 14.09 11.75 15.92
N GLY A 181 13.82 12.54 14.89
CA GLY A 181 13.81 12.07 13.50
C GLY A 181 15.18 11.76 12.89
N ASN A 182 16.29 12.14 13.56
CA ASN A 182 17.68 11.85 13.16
C ASN A 182 18.01 12.18 11.70
N ASP A 183 17.53 13.33 11.21
CA ASP A 183 17.73 13.81 9.82
C ASP A 183 17.30 12.83 8.72
N ARG A 184 16.36 11.93 9.04
CA ARG A 184 15.82 11.00 8.07
C ARG A 184 14.72 11.66 7.24
N LYS A 185 14.49 11.12 6.02
CA LYS A 185 13.39 11.54 5.15
C LYS A 185 12.04 11.23 5.81
N PRO A 186 11.02 12.09 5.66
CA PRO A 186 9.71 11.91 6.28
C PRO A 186 9.05 10.55 6.00
N PHE A 187 9.03 10.09 4.75
CA PHE A 187 8.44 8.80 4.40
C PHE A 187 9.17 7.62 5.04
N TYR A 188 10.51 7.69 5.12
CA TYR A 188 11.29 6.70 5.85
C TYR A 188 10.89 6.65 7.33
N VAL A 189 10.72 7.81 7.96
CA VAL A 189 10.29 7.87 9.37
C VAL A 189 8.90 7.28 9.55
N CYS A 190 7.95 7.59 8.66
CA CYS A 190 6.60 7.00 8.69
C CYS A 190 6.64 5.47 8.55
N THR A 191 7.42 4.94 7.61
CA THR A 191 7.58 3.48 7.42
C THR A 191 8.29 2.82 8.62
N TRP A 192 9.30 3.48 9.19
CA TRP A 192 9.99 3.01 10.39
C TRP A 192 9.05 2.96 11.61
N LEU A 193 8.18 3.97 11.78
CA LEU A 193 7.17 4.00 12.82
C LEU A 193 6.08 2.94 12.62
N ALA A 194 5.77 2.58 11.37
CA ALA A 194 4.77 1.57 11.05
C ALA A 194 5.10 0.21 11.68
N SER A 195 6.37 -0.20 11.67
CA SER A 195 6.82 -1.45 12.29
C SER A 195 6.76 -1.47 13.83
N LYS A 196 6.59 -0.31 14.45
CA LYS A 196 6.52 -0.13 15.91
C LYS A 196 5.11 0.14 16.41
N SER A 197 4.15 0.22 15.51
CA SER A 197 2.77 0.61 15.81
C SER A 197 1.90 -0.58 16.19
N ILE A 198 1.04 -0.35 17.17
CA ILE A 198 0.03 -1.29 17.68
C ILE A 198 -1.32 -0.57 17.66
N PRO A 199 -2.43 -1.19 17.21
CA PRO A 199 -3.74 -0.57 17.21
C PRO A 199 -4.24 -0.20 18.60
N ALA A 200 -4.87 0.97 18.75
CA ALA A 200 -5.45 1.42 20.02
C ALA A 200 -6.67 0.59 20.43
N GLU A 201 -7.47 0.14 19.49
CA GLU A 201 -8.66 -0.68 19.72
C GLU A 201 -8.36 -2.19 19.64
N ALA A 202 -7.24 -2.61 20.25
CA ALA A 202 -6.89 -4.00 20.37
C ALA A 202 -8.01 -4.75 21.12
N GLY A 203 -8.68 -5.65 20.46
CA GLY A 203 -9.86 -6.39 20.98
C GLY A 203 -11.10 -6.25 20.10
N LYS A 204 -11.23 -5.16 19.33
CA LYS A 204 -12.24 -5.03 18.26
C LYS A 204 -11.67 -5.37 16.89
N ILE A 205 -10.42 -4.98 16.62
CA ILE A 205 -9.78 -5.08 15.30
C ILE A 205 -8.58 -6.05 15.31
N GLY A 206 -8.29 -6.67 16.44
CA GLY A 206 -7.04 -7.40 16.66
C GLY A 206 -6.01 -6.53 17.35
N GLY A 207 -5.00 -7.15 17.93
CA GLY A 207 -3.95 -6.48 18.71
C GLY A 207 -2.56 -6.71 18.14
N SER A 208 -2.43 -7.09 16.86
CA SER A 208 -1.12 -7.37 16.29
C SER A 208 -0.38 -6.10 15.93
N ALA A 209 0.93 -6.12 16.17
CA ALA A 209 1.82 -5.06 15.73
C ALA A 209 1.99 -5.12 14.21
N GLY A 210 2.15 -3.95 13.60
CA GLY A 210 2.43 -3.79 12.19
C GLY A 210 1.38 -2.92 11.48
N TYR A 211 1.88 -1.86 10.85
CA TYR A 211 1.12 -0.91 10.05
C TYR A 211 1.73 -0.84 8.66
N LEU A 212 0.97 -0.34 7.72
CA LEU A 212 1.42 0.00 6.38
C LEU A 212 1.28 1.51 6.17
N PHE A 213 2.29 2.10 5.54
CA PHE A 213 2.28 3.50 5.13
C PHE A 213 2.38 3.57 3.61
N TYR A 214 1.33 4.06 2.96
CA TYR A 214 1.24 4.10 1.50
C TYR A 214 0.32 5.23 1.04
N GLU A 215 0.46 5.60 -0.23
CA GLU A 215 -0.38 6.57 -0.90
C GLU A 215 -1.32 5.87 -1.89
N THR A 216 -2.55 6.36 -1.96
CA THR A 216 -3.55 5.99 -2.97
C THR A 216 -4.11 7.26 -3.63
N HIS A 217 -4.94 7.11 -4.65
CA HIS A 217 -5.67 8.23 -5.23
C HIS A 217 -6.43 9.07 -4.17
N ASP A 218 -6.93 8.43 -3.11
CA ASP A 218 -7.70 9.10 -2.06
C ASP A 218 -6.83 9.82 -1.01
N GLY A 219 -5.50 9.68 -1.08
CA GLY A 219 -4.52 10.29 -0.20
C GLY A 219 -3.64 9.29 0.54
N PHE A 220 -3.02 9.75 1.65
CA PHE A 220 -2.10 8.93 2.44
C PHE A 220 -2.83 8.04 3.43
N ASN A 221 -2.31 6.84 3.61
CA ASN A 221 -2.83 5.84 4.52
C ASN A 221 -1.74 5.39 5.48
N PHE A 222 -2.07 5.38 6.78
CA PHE A 222 -1.26 4.76 7.83
C PHE A 222 -2.18 3.81 8.59
N ARG A 223 -2.20 2.55 8.17
CA ARG A 223 -3.22 1.60 8.58
C ARG A 223 -2.65 0.34 9.19
N SER A 224 -3.32 -0.17 10.21
CA SER A 224 -3.05 -1.47 10.81
C SER A 224 -3.31 -2.60 9.80
N ILE A 225 -2.44 -3.61 9.75
CA ILE A 225 -2.65 -4.82 8.94
C ILE A 225 -3.94 -5.52 9.35
N ASP A 226 -4.23 -5.61 10.65
CA ASP A 226 -5.45 -6.21 11.15
C ASP A 226 -6.70 -5.45 10.67
N ALA A 227 -6.68 -4.10 10.69
CA ALA A 227 -7.78 -3.29 10.20
C ALA A 227 -7.98 -3.41 8.69
N LEU A 228 -6.90 -3.64 7.93
CA LEU A 228 -6.98 -3.89 6.50
C LEU A 228 -7.65 -5.24 6.19
N PHE A 229 -7.37 -6.28 6.98
CA PHE A 229 -8.00 -7.59 6.80
C PHE A 229 -9.43 -7.67 7.34
N ASP A 230 -9.82 -6.86 8.33
CA ASP A 230 -11.17 -6.86 8.92
C ASP A 230 -12.18 -5.95 8.19
N GLN A 231 -11.74 -5.21 7.18
CA GLN A 231 -12.65 -4.31 6.46
C GLN A 231 -13.64 -5.07 5.56
N LYS A 232 -14.78 -4.41 5.28
CA LYS A 232 -15.79 -4.96 4.36
C LYS A 232 -15.24 -5.07 2.95
N ARG A 233 -15.58 -6.16 2.27
CA ARG A 233 -15.25 -6.35 0.85
C ARG A 233 -15.92 -5.29 -0.02
N LYS A 234 -15.22 -4.78 -1.02
CA LYS A 234 -15.74 -3.82 -2.00
C LYS A 234 -16.42 -4.47 -3.19
N GLY A 235 -16.06 -5.70 -3.52
CA GLY A 235 -16.66 -6.40 -4.64
C GLY A 235 -16.40 -7.90 -4.61
N ASN A 236 -17.19 -8.62 -5.39
CA ASN A 236 -17.06 -10.05 -5.60
C ASN A 236 -16.73 -10.27 -7.08
N TYR A 237 -15.73 -11.07 -7.37
CA TYR A 237 -15.28 -11.37 -8.72
C TYR A 237 -15.19 -12.87 -8.91
N ILE A 238 -15.55 -13.34 -10.10
CA ILE A 238 -15.52 -14.76 -10.43
C ILE A 238 -14.80 -14.99 -11.77
N PHE A 239 -13.99 -16.03 -11.81
CA PHE A 239 -13.48 -16.53 -13.08
C PHE A 239 -14.43 -17.61 -13.62
N THR A 240 -15.01 -17.37 -14.78
CA THR A 240 -15.90 -18.31 -15.46
C THR A 240 -15.65 -18.28 -16.95
N ASN A 241 -15.78 -19.44 -17.60
CA ASN A 241 -15.69 -19.58 -19.06
C ASN A 241 -17.04 -19.32 -19.76
N THR A 242 -18.12 -19.10 -19.00
CA THR A 242 -19.44 -18.79 -19.57
C THR A 242 -19.57 -17.29 -19.80
N ASP A 243 -20.35 -16.92 -20.84
CA ASP A 243 -20.56 -15.50 -21.15
C ASP A 243 -21.47 -14.79 -20.14
N ASP A 244 -22.23 -15.52 -19.38
CA ASP A 244 -23.12 -14.97 -18.35
C ASP A 244 -22.36 -14.70 -17.05
N ASN A 245 -22.43 -13.46 -16.57
CA ASN A 245 -21.96 -13.11 -15.24
C ASN A 245 -23.10 -13.37 -14.23
N PRO A 246 -22.91 -14.29 -13.26
CA PRO A 246 -23.89 -14.49 -12.23
C PRO A 246 -24.19 -13.18 -11.50
N ARG A 247 -25.46 -12.90 -11.21
CA ARG A 247 -25.94 -11.61 -10.65
C ARG A 247 -25.30 -11.23 -9.32
N GLU A 248 -24.73 -12.19 -8.62
CA GLU A 248 -24.10 -12.02 -7.29
C GLU A 248 -22.68 -11.43 -7.36
N TYR A 249 -22.07 -11.38 -8.57
CA TYR A 249 -20.71 -10.90 -8.76
C TYR A 249 -20.68 -9.53 -9.41
N LYS A 250 -19.76 -8.68 -8.96
CA LYS A 250 -19.55 -7.34 -9.51
C LYS A 250 -18.98 -7.41 -10.93
N GLY A 251 -18.10 -8.39 -11.20
CA GLY A 251 -17.46 -8.57 -12.48
C GLY A 251 -16.77 -9.92 -12.63
N LYS A 252 -16.29 -10.16 -13.86
CA LYS A 252 -15.51 -11.34 -14.23
C LYS A 252 -14.02 -11.08 -14.07
N ILE A 253 -13.33 -12.13 -13.66
CA ILE A 253 -11.88 -12.20 -13.77
C ILE A 253 -11.57 -12.65 -15.21
N LEU A 254 -10.84 -11.82 -15.95
CA LEU A 254 -10.47 -12.07 -17.35
C LEU A 254 -9.32 -13.06 -17.47
N SER A 255 -8.32 -12.89 -16.59
CA SER A 255 -7.21 -13.80 -16.45
C SER A 255 -6.75 -13.85 -15.02
N TYR A 256 -6.18 -14.96 -14.60
CA TYR A 256 -5.57 -15.10 -13.29
C TYR A 256 -4.31 -15.95 -13.34
N GLU A 257 -3.38 -15.62 -12.48
CA GLU A 257 -2.17 -16.38 -12.24
C GLU A 257 -2.04 -16.58 -10.74
N ILE A 258 -2.10 -17.84 -10.30
CA ILE A 258 -1.90 -18.18 -8.90
C ILE A 258 -0.42 -18.46 -8.73
N ASP A 259 0.24 -17.62 -7.96
CA ASP A 259 1.60 -17.87 -7.52
C ASP A 259 1.53 -18.99 -6.47
N ARG A 260 1.74 -20.21 -6.94
CA ARG A 260 1.74 -21.43 -6.10
C ARG A 260 3.09 -21.69 -5.47
N ASP A 261 3.93 -20.70 -5.40
CA ASP A 261 5.27 -20.83 -4.86
C ASP A 261 5.21 -21.05 -3.34
N ILE A 262 4.71 -22.25 -2.96
CA ILE A 262 4.79 -22.72 -1.59
C ILE A 262 6.22 -23.21 -1.39
N ASP A 263 7.11 -22.27 -1.17
CA ASP A 263 8.49 -22.56 -0.84
C ASP A 263 8.66 -22.66 0.68
N LEU A 264 8.52 -23.88 1.17
CA LEU A 264 8.71 -24.17 2.59
C LEU A 264 10.13 -23.78 3.06
N GLN A 265 11.13 -24.02 2.23
CA GLN A 265 12.53 -23.69 2.57
C GLN A 265 12.73 -22.19 2.72
N SER A 266 12.22 -21.38 1.79
CA SER A 266 12.27 -19.92 1.89
C SER A 266 11.53 -19.42 3.12
N ASN A 267 10.32 -19.93 3.38
CA ASN A 267 9.53 -19.56 4.56
C ASN A 267 10.24 -19.91 5.87
N LEU A 268 10.90 -21.05 5.95
CA LEU A 268 11.74 -21.43 7.09
C LEU A 268 12.95 -20.52 7.22
N THR A 269 13.63 -20.20 6.10
CA THR A 269 14.80 -19.32 6.09
C THR A 269 14.46 -17.91 6.57
N VAL A 270 13.31 -17.39 6.17
CA VAL A 270 12.80 -16.09 6.65
C VAL A 270 12.29 -16.16 8.09
N GLY A 271 12.00 -17.35 8.62
CA GLY A 271 11.50 -17.56 9.97
C GLY A 271 10.02 -17.23 10.11
N THR A 272 9.23 -17.50 9.06
CA THR A 272 7.79 -17.19 9.03
C THR A 272 7.01 -17.93 10.11
N TYR A 273 7.37 -19.17 10.45
CA TYR A 273 6.64 -20.00 11.40
C TYR A 273 7.21 -19.91 12.81
N ALA A 274 8.53 -19.98 12.95
CA ALA A 274 9.19 -19.87 14.24
C ALA A 274 10.55 -19.20 14.12
N ASN A 275 10.84 -18.28 15.03
CA ASN A 275 12.13 -17.61 15.09
C ASN A 275 12.56 -17.33 16.53
N ARG A 276 13.86 -17.10 16.68
CA ARG A 276 14.47 -16.61 17.90
C ARG A 276 15.12 -15.28 17.62
N THR A 277 14.79 -14.26 18.41
CA THR A 277 15.41 -12.95 18.29
C THR A 277 16.14 -12.59 19.58
N LEU A 278 17.42 -12.26 19.44
CA LEU A 278 18.25 -11.74 20.52
C LEU A 278 18.24 -10.21 20.43
N PHE A 279 17.78 -9.56 21.48
CA PHE A 279 17.78 -8.11 21.61
C PHE A 279 18.91 -7.67 22.51
N PHE A 280 19.81 -6.87 21.98
CA PHE A 280 20.90 -6.29 22.73
C PHE A 280 20.52 -4.89 23.21
N ASP A 281 20.57 -4.68 24.52
CA ASP A 281 20.41 -3.37 25.15
C ASP A 281 21.81 -2.79 25.44
N PHE A 282 22.22 -1.83 24.64
CA PHE A 282 23.52 -1.18 24.78
C PHE A 282 23.59 -0.21 25.97
N TYR A 283 22.46 0.23 26.49
CA TYR A 283 22.43 1.11 27.66
C TYR A 283 22.57 0.32 28.96
N ALA A 284 21.90 -0.80 29.05
CA ALA A 284 21.99 -1.67 30.24
C ALA A 284 23.07 -2.75 30.11
N PHE A 285 23.81 -2.82 29.01
CA PHE A 285 24.79 -3.88 28.71
C PHE A 285 24.22 -5.28 28.93
N ASN A 286 23.00 -5.49 28.47
CA ASN A 286 22.25 -6.71 28.70
C ASN A 286 21.65 -7.22 27.38
N TYR A 287 21.18 -8.47 27.38
CA TYR A 287 20.43 -9.01 26.22
C TYR A 287 19.18 -9.74 26.69
N LYS A 288 18.16 -9.74 25.83
CA LYS A 288 16.90 -10.44 26.04
C LYS A 288 16.64 -11.36 24.86
N VAL A 289 16.29 -12.61 25.14
CA VAL A 289 15.94 -13.60 24.11
C VAL A 289 14.43 -13.70 24.02
N ARG A 290 13.88 -13.62 22.82
CA ARG A 290 12.48 -13.89 22.52
C ARG A 290 12.37 -14.98 21.48
N ASN A 291 11.60 -16.01 21.79
CA ASN A 291 11.19 -17.03 20.85
C ASN A 291 9.79 -16.69 20.37
N TYR A 292 9.55 -16.86 19.08
CA TYR A 292 8.25 -16.73 18.48
C TYR A 292 7.93 -17.99 17.70
N SER A 293 6.73 -18.53 17.87
CA SER A 293 6.20 -19.63 17.07
C SER A 293 4.72 -19.42 16.80
N ILE A 294 4.27 -19.83 15.63
CA ILE A 294 2.85 -19.90 15.28
C ILE A 294 2.33 -21.24 15.81
N ASP A 295 1.33 -21.20 16.70
CA ASP A 295 0.63 -22.40 17.14
C ASP A 295 -0.48 -22.78 16.14
N GLU A 296 -1.22 -23.86 16.43
CA GLU A 296 -2.33 -24.34 15.58
C GLU A 296 -3.47 -23.33 15.38
N SER A 297 -3.57 -22.32 16.25
CA SER A 297 -4.55 -21.24 16.13
C SER A 297 -4.03 -20.04 15.34
N GLY A 298 -2.81 -20.14 14.81
CA GLY A 298 -2.15 -19.04 14.06
C GLY A 298 -1.69 -17.89 14.95
N ALA A 299 -1.75 -18.07 16.27
CA ALA A 299 -1.34 -17.05 17.21
C ALA A 299 0.16 -17.13 17.51
N ALA A 300 0.73 -15.96 17.74
CA ALA A 300 2.00 -15.87 18.43
C ALA A 300 1.94 -16.55 19.80
N ASP A 301 3.08 -16.99 20.30
CA ASP A 301 3.24 -17.56 21.61
C ASP A 301 2.29 -16.91 22.63
N ASN A 302 1.30 -17.64 23.13
CA ASN A 302 0.21 -17.21 24.02
C ASN A 302 -1.00 -16.48 23.43
N ASN A 303 -1.29 -16.51 22.14
CA ASN A 303 -2.46 -15.82 21.55
C ASN A 303 -2.56 -14.31 21.85
N GLU A 304 -1.49 -13.67 22.24
CA GLU A 304 -1.47 -12.28 22.64
C GLU A 304 -0.87 -11.40 21.56
N GLY A 305 -1.65 -10.47 21.05
CA GLY A 305 -1.12 -9.32 20.31
C GLY A 305 -0.09 -8.57 21.17
N ALA A 306 0.83 -7.84 20.54
CA ALA A 306 1.85 -7.09 21.26
C ALA A 306 1.27 -6.05 22.23
N GLY A 307 0.05 -5.57 22.00
CA GLY A 307 -0.61 -4.55 22.81
C GLY A 307 -1.75 -5.06 23.68
N SER A 308 -2.32 -6.23 23.42
CA SER A 308 -3.43 -6.77 24.21
C SER A 308 -3.71 -8.24 23.92
N LYS A 309 -4.53 -8.84 24.77
CA LYS A 309 -5.09 -10.19 24.56
C LYS A 309 -6.10 -10.13 23.42
N GLY A 310 -5.70 -10.49 22.22
CA GLY A 310 -6.59 -10.54 21.05
C GLY A 310 -6.09 -11.58 20.05
N LYS A 311 -7.03 -12.25 19.39
CA LYS A 311 -6.67 -13.12 18.26
C LYS A 311 -6.13 -12.28 17.12
N LEU A 312 -5.16 -12.83 16.39
CA LEU A 312 -4.73 -12.24 15.13
C LEU A 312 -5.91 -12.21 14.15
N VAL A 313 -6.05 -11.12 13.42
CA VAL A 313 -7.03 -10.99 12.35
C VAL A 313 -6.42 -11.49 11.06
N HIS A 314 -7.03 -12.51 10.49
CA HIS A 314 -6.65 -13.09 9.20
C HIS A 314 -7.64 -12.73 8.11
N ALA A 315 -7.18 -12.66 6.88
CA ALA A 315 -8.04 -12.49 5.72
C ALA A 315 -9.04 -13.65 5.66
N GLY A 316 -10.34 -13.32 5.66
CA GLY A 316 -11.40 -14.34 5.63
C GLY A 316 -11.76 -14.97 6.97
N LYS A 317 -11.13 -14.58 8.08
CA LYS A 317 -11.33 -15.15 9.42
C LYS A 317 -11.08 -16.66 9.49
N ASP A 318 -10.29 -17.18 8.56
CA ASP A 318 -9.92 -18.58 8.50
C ASP A 318 -8.67 -18.85 9.32
N ASP A 319 -8.54 -20.09 9.81
CA ASP A 319 -7.33 -20.50 10.50
C ASP A 319 -6.19 -20.64 9.47
N LEU A 320 -4.95 -20.34 9.87
CA LEU A 320 -3.76 -20.64 9.08
C LEU A 320 -3.75 -22.15 8.81
N ASP A 321 -3.84 -22.55 7.55
CA ASP A 321 -3.72 -23.96 7.19
C ASP A 321 -2.27 -24.41 7.43
N SER A 322 -2.16 -25.55 8.07
CA SER A 322 -0.97 -25.93 8.78
C SER A 322 0.05 -26.62 7.88
N VAL A 323 1.21 -26.03 7.81
CA VAL A 323 2.45 -26.80 7.65
C VAL A 323 2.55 -27.75 8.86
N ALA A 324 2.98 -29.00 8.62
CA ALA A 324 3.11 -30.00 9.68
C ALA A 324 3.93 -29.45 10.87
N ASP A 325 3.51 -29.84 12.09
CA ASP A 325 4.13 -29.39 13.35
C ASP A 325 5.64 -29.60 13.38
N GLU A 326 6.12 -30.63 12.71
CA GLU A 326 7.54 -30.95 12.56
C GLU A 326 8.36 -29.81 11.95
N PHE A 327 7.77 -29.01 11.05
CA PHE A 327 8.44 -27.89 10.40
C PHE A 327 8.04 -26.52 10.99
N ARG A 328 6.89 -26.45 11.62
CA ARG A 328 6.33 -25.21 12.13
C ARG A 328 6.86 -24.80 13.50
N LYS A 329 7.04 -25.78 14.41
CA LYS A 329 7.42 -25.53 15.80
C LYS A 329 8.92 -25.27 16.02
N PRO A 330 9.85 -25.97 15.32
CA PRO A 330 11.26 -25.72 15.54
C PRO A 330 11.69 -24.32 15.07
N ILE A 331 12.57 -23.72 15.85
CA ILE A 331 13.15 -22.41 15.50
C ILE A 331 14.00 -22.56 14.24
N SER A 332 13.55 -21.96 13.17
CA SER A 332 14.20 -22.02 11.85
C SER A 332 15.14 -20.82 11.60
N ARG A 333 14.96 -19.69 12.30
CA ARG A 333 15.77 -18.50 12.14
C ARG A 333 16.16 -17.89 13.48
N VAL A 334 17.43 -17.46 13.56
CA VAL A 334 17.93 -16.65 14.67
C VAL A 334 18.27 -15.27 14.15
N MET A 335 17.77 -14.23 14.81
CA MET A 335 17.98 -12.83 14.45
C MET A 335 18.62 -12.08 15.62
N ASN A 336 19.50 -11.14 15.29
CA ASN A 336 20.08 -10.22 16.27
C ASN A 336 19.53 -8.81 16.00
N ARG A 337 19.06 -8.13 17.03
CA ARG A 337 18.49 -6.79 16.96
C ARG A 337 19.00 -5.95 18.13
N VAL A 338 19.17 -4.66 17.86
CA VAL A 338 19.36 -3.69 18.92
C VAL A 338 18.00 -3.41 19.56
N LEU A 339 17.95 -3.43 20.87
CA LEU A 339 16.74 -3.07 21.60
C LEU A 339 16.55 -1.56 21.48
N ASP A 340 15.53 -1.19 20.73
CA ASP A 340 15.08 0.18 20.60
C ASP A 340 13.80 0.34 21.43
N VAL A 341 13.96 0.79 22.63
CA VAL A 341 12.84 1.06 23.55
C VAL A 341 12.10 2.33 23.14
N GLY A 342 12.78 3.21 22.42
CA GLY A 342 12.19 4.30 21.62
C GLY A 342 11.55 5.43 22.38
N THR A 343 11.54 5.42 23.69
CA THR A 343 10.89 6.45 24.47
C THR A 343 11.92 7.39 25.08
N LEU A 344 12.09 8.54 24.47
CA LEU A 344 12.73 9.65 25.13
C LEU A 344 11.86 10.09 26.31
N PRO A 345 12.44 10.46 27.47
CA PRO A 345 11.67 10.94 28.60
C PRO A 345 10.86 12.18 28.18
N PRO A 346 9.56 12.26 28.53
CA PRO A 346 8.75 13.43 28.22
C PRO A 346 9.26 14.64 29.02
N GLY A 347 9.28 15.82 28.39
CA GLY A 347 9.69 17.07 29.04
C GLY A 347 10.15 18.12 28.03
N LYS A 348 9.92 19.39 28.36
CA LYS A 348 10.29 20.53 27.52
C LYS A 348 11.76 20.90 27.62
N ASP A 349 12.36 20.60 28.75
CA ASP A 349 13.76 20.88 29.05
C ASP A 349 14.46 19.68 29.72
N ILE A 350 15.76 19.78 29.88
CA ILE A 350 16.59 18.70 30.44
C ILE A 350 16.20 18.36 31.89
N GLU A 351 15.82 19.35 32.69
CA GLU A 351 15.45 19.15 34.09
C GLU A 351 14.15 18.39 34.23
N GLU A 352 13.15 18.77 33.41
CA GLU A 352 11.86 18.08 33.34
C GLU A 352 12.03 16.67 32.80
N GLN A 353 12.86 16.47 31.77
CA GLN A 353 13.16 15.16 31.22
C GLN A 353 13.83 14.23 32.21
N LEU A 354 14.81 14.72 32.96
CA LEU A 354 15.49 13.95 34.01
C LEU A 354 14.55 13.58 35.15
N LYS A 355 13.66 14.50 35.56
CA LYS A 355 12.64 14.25 36.56
C LYS A 355 11.66 13.19 36.11
N ASN A 356 11.18 13.28 34.88
CA ASN A 356 10.25 12.33 34.30
C ASN A 356 10.90 10.97 34.07
N TRP A 357 12.18 10.93 33.68
CA TRP A 357 12.94 9.68 33.55
C TRP A 357 13.05 8.91 34.88
N LYS A 358 13.25 9.61 35.99
CA LYS A 358 13.30 8.97 37.30
C LYS A 358 11.94 8.43 37.75
N ASN A 359 10.83 9.09 37.32
CA ASN A 359 9.48 8.76 37.78
C ASN A 359 8.76 7.77 36.84
N THR A 360 9.04 7.81 35.54
CA THR A 360 8.33 6.98 34.53
C THR A 360 9.27 6.69 33.36
N PRO A 361 10.30 5.86 33.53
CA PRO A 361 11.28 5.62 32.47
C PRO A 361 10.71 4.93 31.23
N PHE A 362 9.59 4.18 31.37
CA PHE A 362 9.00 3.41 30.27
C PHE A 362 7.48 3.35 30.43
N ASP A 363 6.75 3.30 29.31
CA ASP A 363 5.36 2.86 29.33
C ASP A 363 5.35 1.36 29.73
N PRO A 364 4.82 1.01 30.92
CA PRO A 364 4.87 -0.36 31.40
C PRO A 364 4.10 -1.34 30.53
N THR A 365 3.26 -0.84 29.61
CA THR A 365 2.46 -1.64 28.67
C THR A 365 3.19 -1.92 27.35
N TYR A 366 4.31 -1.23 27.09
CA TYR A 366 5.04 -1.38 25.84
C TYR A 366 6.23 -2.35 25.96
N ASP A 367 6.13 -3.51 25.37
CA ASP A 367 7.25 -4.43 25.17
C ASP A 367 7.77 -4.32 23.72
N ALA A 368 8.81 -3.49 23.53
CA ALA A 368 9.45 -3.27 22.23
C ALA A 368 9.92 -4.59 21.58
N THR A 369 10.36 -5.55 22.39
CA THR A 369 10.82 -6.85 21.86
C THR A 369 9.69 -7.65 21.24
N LYS A 370 8.52 -7.66 21.89
CA LYS A 370 7.33 -8.35 21.39
C LYS A 370 6.79 -7.67 20.14
N THR A 371 6.68 -6.34 20.15
CA THR A 371 6.20 -5.54 19.03
C THR A 371 7.03 -5.74 17.77
N MET A 372 8.36 -5.64 17.87
CA MET A 372 9.27 -5.78 16.74
C MET A 372 9.24 -7.18 16.12
N VAL A 373 9.19 -8.22 16.94
CA VAL A 373 9.10 -9.60 16.45
C VAL A 373 7.77 -9.83 15.75
N GLN A 374 6.67 -9.43 16.38
CA GLN A 374 5.34 -9.63 15.82
C GLN A 374 5.12 -8.88 14.50
N SER A 375 5.58 -7.62 14.40
CA SER A 375 5.43 -6.84 13.15
C SER A 375 6.17 -7.49 11.98
N ILE A 376 7.41 -7.97 12.19
CA ILE A 376 8.16 -8.69 11.14
C ILE A 376 7.40 -9.93 10.69
N MET A 377 6.86 -10.70 11.65
CA MET A 377 6.10 -11.90 11.33
C MET A 377 4.82 -11.57 10.54
N ARG A 378 4.09 -10.51 10.93
CA ARG A 378 2.88 -10.08 10.22
C ARG A 378 3.20 -9.65 8.78
N TYR A 379 4.28 -8.92 8.56
CA TYR A 379 4.70 -8.57 7.18
C TYR A 379 5.03 -9.82 6.35
N ASN A 380 5.72 -10.80 6.92
CA ASN A 380 6.04 -12.04 6.21
C ASN A 380 4.78 -12.87 5.92
N GLN A 381 3.84 -12.95 6.87
CA GLN A 381 2.59 -13.71 6.72
C GLN A 381 1.64 -13.10 5.70
N MET A 382 1.59 -11.78 5.59
CA MET A 382 0.67 -11.08 4.69
C MET A 382 0.78 -11.55 3.23
N PHE A 383 1.95 -12.03 2.82
CA PHE A 383 2.24 -12.48 1.46
C PHE A 383 2.30 -14.00 1.29
N LEU A 384 1.73 -14.79 2.21
CA LEU A 384 1.74 -16.26 2.11
C LEU A 384 1.03 -16.77 0.86
N VAL A 385 -0.05 -16.15 0.46
CA VAL A 385 -0.75 -16.47 -0.78
C VAL A 385 -0.80 -15.22 -1.64
N LYS A 386 -0.34 -15.35 -2.88
CA LYS A 386 -0.31 -14.28 -3.86
C LYS A 386 -0.99 -14.73 -5.16
N ILE A 387 -1.90 -13.91 -5.67
CA ILE A 387 -2.61 -14.15 -6.91
C ILE A 387 -2.63 -12.86 -7.71
N ASN A 388 -2.25 -12.95 -8.97
CA ASN A 388 -2.41 -11.87 -9.92
C ASN A 388 -3.70 -12.10 -10.72
N ILE A 389 -4.56 -11.10 -10.79
CA ILE A 389 -5.77 -11.14 -11.60
C ILE A 389 -5.86 -9.93 -12.51
N MET A 390 -6.56 -10.09 -13.61
CA MET A 390 -6.94 -9.00 -14.49
C MET A 390 -8.46 -8.97 -14.61
N ILE A 391 -9.04 -7.79 -14.42
CA ILE A 391 -10.48 -7.52 -14.53
C ILE A 391 -10.71 -6.37 -15.50
N ALA A 392 -11.95 -6.17 -15.93
CA ALA A 392 -12.34 -4.96 -16.62
C ALA A 392 -12.05 -3.72 -15.78
N GLY A 393 -11.82 -2.57 -16.40
CA GLY A 393 -11.46 -1.34 -15.69
C GLY A 393 -12.44 -0.97 -14.58
N ASP A 394 -11.99 -0.91 -13.36
CA ASP A 394 -12.77 -0.50 -12.18
C ASP A 394 -11.98 0.50 -11.35
N PHE A 395 -12.22 1.79 -11.57
CA PHE A 395 -11.53 2.87 -10.88
C PHE A 395 -12.06 3.14 -9.46
N SER A 396 -13.00 2.35 -8.97
CA SER A 396 -13.45 2.42 -7.57
C SER A 396 -12.52 1.70 -6.61
N LEU A 397 -11.64 0.80 -7.09
CA LEU A 397 -10.72 0.02 -6.30
C LEU A 397 -9.46 0.81 -5.93
N ARG A 398 -8.91 0.51 -4.76
CA ARG A 398 -7.67 1.08 -4.23
C ARG A 398 -6.77 -0.01 -3.66
N ALA A 399 -5.47 0.27 -3.62
CA ALA A 399 -4.55 -0.56 -2.84
C ALA A 399 -4.97 -0.57 -1.37
N GLY A 400 -4.94 -1.76 -0.76
CA GLY A 400 -5.41 -2.00 0.60
C GLY A 400 -6.90 -2.35 0.74
N ASP A 401 -7.70 -2.33 -0.34
CA ASP A 401 -9.09 -2.76 -0.29
C ASP A 401 -9.22 -4.29 -0.25
N MET A 402 -10.31 -4.78 0.35
CA MET A 402 -10.66 -6.20 0.37
C MET A 402 -11.65 -6.52 -0.75
N ILE A 403 -11.39 -7.61 -1.47
CA ILE A 403 -12.29 -8.18 -2.48
C ILE A 403 -12.44 -9.68 -2.27
N TYR A 404 -13.55 -10.23 -2.76
CA TYR A 404 -13.78 -11.67 -2.78
C TYR A 404 -13.57 -12.19 -4.20
N CYS A 405 -12.77 -13.25 -4.34
CA CYS A 405 -12.50 -13.88 -5.62
C CYS A 405 -12.86 -15.35 -5.59
N GLU A 406 -13.46 -15.83 -6.68
CA GLU A 406 -13.81 -17.23 -6.87
C GLU A 406 -13.15 -17.77 -8.13
N PHE A 407 -12.46 -18.92 -7.96
CA PHE A 407 -11.74 -19.61 -9.02
C PHE A 407 -12.30 -21.01 -9.22
N PRO A 408 -12.29 -21.56 -10.44
CA PRO A 408 -12.75 -22.91 -10.69
C PRO A 408 -11.81 -23.94 -10.07
N GLN A 409 -12.37 -25.03 -9.58
CA GLN A 409 -11.60 -26.20 -9.20
C GLN A 409 -11.27 -27.00 -10.46
N LEU A 410 -10.03 -27.45 -10.59
CA LEU A 410 -9.66 -28.40 -11.63
C LEU A 410 -10.45 -29.70 -11.40
N SER A 411 -11.35 -30.04 -12.30
CA SER A 411 -12.21 -31.22 -12.24
C SER A 411 -12.45 -31.76 -13.63
N THR A 412 -12.59 -33.06 -13.74
CA THR A 412 -13.01 -33.74 -14.98
C THR A 412 -14.53 -33.71 -15.17
N GLU A 413 -15.28 -33.26 -14.13
CA GLU A 413 -16.74 -33.15 -14.20
C GLU A 413 -17.16 -31.82 -14.84
N PRO A 414 -18.27 -31.78 -15.63
CA PRO A 414 -18.73 -30.58 -16.33
C PRO A 414 -19.20 -29.46 -15.39
N ASN A 415 -19.55 -29.76 -14.14
CA ASN A 415 -19.92 -28.77 -13.12
C ASN A 415 -18.69 -28.44 -12.26
N THR A 416 -17.97 -27.41 -12.64
CA THR A 416 -16.83 -26.91 -11.87
C THR A 416 -17.30 -26.33 -10.54
N ARG A 417 -16.94 -27.01 -9.45
CA ARG A 417 -17.12 -26.47 -8.09
C ARG A 417 -16.08 -25.38 -7.82
N PRO A 418 -16.41 -24.38 -7.00
CA PRO A 418 -15.43 -23.36 -6.60
C PRO A 418 -14.24 -24.01 -5.90
N ASN A 419 -13.04 -23.53 -6.23
CA ASN A 419 -11.82 -24.00 -5.59
C ASN A 419 -11.75 -23.45 -4.15
N LYS A 420 -11.96 -24.33 -3.18
CA LYS A 420 -11.94 -23.97 -1.75
C LYS A 420 -10.57 -23.49 -1.25
N LYS A 421 -9.48 -23.80 -1.94
CA LYS A 421 -8.12 -23.40 -1.53
C LYS A 421 -7.74 -22.02 -2.06
N SER A 422 -8.11 -21.71 -3.31
CA SER A 422 -7.74 -20.46 -3.98
C SER A 422 -8.83 -19.40 -3.92
N GLY A 423 -10.10 -19.77 -3.75
CA GLY A 423 -11.18 -18.81 -3.57
C GLY A 423 -11.16 -18.15 -2.19
N GLY A 424 -11.79 -17.00 -2.02
CA GLY A 424 -11.95 -16.33 -0.74
C GLY A 424 -11.68 -14.84 -0.76
N LEU A 425 -11.51 -14.27 0.43
CA LEU A 425 -11.20 -12.87 0.64
C LEU A 425 -9.70 -12.61 0.42
N TYR A 426 -9.41 -11.55 -0.31
CA TYR A 426 -8.07 -11.09 -0.61
C TYR A 426 -7.97 -9.59 -0.40
N MET A 427 -6.82 -9.13 0.07
CA MET A 427 -6.46 -7.72 0.06
C MET A 427 -5.72 -7.39 -1.24
N ILE A 428 -6.03 -6.26 -1.82
CA ILE A 428 -5.31 -5.71 -2.97
C ILE A 428 -3.98 -5.15 -2.46
N SER A 429 -2.88 -5.83 -2.75
CA SER A 429 -1.54 -5.35 -2.43
C SER A 429 -1.10 -4.25 -3.40
N SER A 430 -1.25 -4.50 -4.69
CA SER A 430 -0.99 -3.50 -5.71
C SER A 430 -2.03 -3.55 -6.82
N LEU A 431 -2.23 -2.43 -7.46
CA LEU A 431 -3.09 -2.32 -8.63
C LEU A 431 -2.43 -1.50 -9.72
N CYS A 432 -2.81 -1.83 -10.95
CA CYS A 432 -2.47 -1.07 -12.14
C CYS A 432 -3.73 -0.88 -12.97
N HIS A 433 -4.19 0.36 -13.12
CA HIS A 433 -5.20 0.70 -14.11
C HIS A 433 -4.48 0.99 -15.43
N SER A 434 -4.73 0.19 -16.44
CA SER A 434 -4.22 0.37 -17.81
C SER A 434 -5.33 0.86 -18.71
N ILE A 435 -5.14 2.03 -19.29
CA ILE A 435 -6.14 2.72 -20.11
C ILE A 435 -5.55 2.93 -21.49
N THR A 436 -6.15 2.29 -22.47
CA THR A 436 -5.84 2.48 -23.89
C THR A 436 -7.05 3.10 -24.60
N PRO A 437 -6.89 3.65 -25.83
CA PRO A 437 -8.02 4.16 -26.61
C PRO A 437 -9.11 3.13 -26.92
N LYS A 438 -8.79 1.84 -26.79
CA LYS A 438 -9.73 0.76 -27.12
C LYS A 438 -10.31 0.08 -25.89
N ASP A 439 -9.49 -0.15 -24.88
CA ASP A 439 -9.81 -1.00 -23.74
C ASP A 439 -9.27 -0.43 -22.44
N THR A 440 -9.94 -0.74 -21.34
CA THR A 440 -9.50 -0.40 -19.98
C THR A 440 -9.50 -1.66 -19.12
N TYR A 441 -8.36 -1.92 -18.50
CA TYR A 441 -8.15 -3.06 -17.62
C TYR A 441 -7.66 -2.61 -16.25
N THR A 442 -7.99 -3.39 -15.24
CA THR A 442 -7.39 -3.27 -13.90
C THR A 442 -6.70 -4.58 -13.57
N SER A 443 -5.37 -4.53 -13.46
CA SER A 443 -4.55 -5.63 -12.98
C SER A 443 -4.35 -5.48 -11.48
N LEU A 444 -4.62 -6.55 -10.73
CA LEU A 444 -4.56 -6.57 -9.28
C LEU A 444 -3.60 -7.67 -8.82
N THR A 445 -2.69 -7.31 -7.91
CA THR A 445 -1.95 -8.28 -7.11
C THR A 445 -2.67 -8.45 -5.78
N LEU A 446 -3.18 -9.63 -5.54
CA LEU A 446 -3.97 -10.00 -4.38
C LEU A 446 -3.12 -10.80 -3.40
N VAL A 447 -3.26 -10.51 -2.12
CA VAL A 447 -2.53 -11.20 -1.05
C VAL A 447 -3.46 -11.60 0.07
N ARG A 448 -3.12 -12.69 0.73
CA ARG A 448 -3.72 -13.08 2.00
C ARG A 448 -2.77 -13.95 2.83
N ASP A 449 -3.03 -14.01 4.11
CA ASP A 449 -2.20 -14.68 5.11
C ASP A 449 -2.72 -16.08 5.50
N THR A 450 -3.76 -16.59 4.82
CA THR A 450 -4.39 -17.88 5.12
C THR A 450 -4.63 -18.69 3.87
N PHE A 451 -4.70 -20.04 4.03
CA PHE A 451 -5.11 -20.98 3.00
C PHE A 451 -6.52 -21.49 3.31
N GLY A 452 -7.38 -21.59 2.30
CA GLY A 452 -8.70 -22.19 2.41
C GLY A 452 -9.85 -21.24 2.66
N ILE A 453 -11.07 -21.73 2.49
CA ILE A 453 -12.33 -21.02 2.73
C ILE A 453 -13.16 -21.80 3.74
N LYS A 454 -13.59 -21.14 4.83
CA LYS A 454 -14.83 -21.51 5.50
C LYS A 454 -15.98 -21.04 4.61
N LYS A 455 -16.95 -21.89 4.36
CA LYS A 455 -18.09 -21.72 3.45
C LYS A 455 -18.47 -20.26 3.15
N PHE A 456 -18.50 -19.93 1.86
CA PHE A 456 -19.13 -18.71 1.37
C PHE A 456 -20.62 -18.70 1.73
N THR A 457 -21.05 -17.70 2.47
CA THR A 457 -22.44 -17.31 2.61
C THR A 457 -22.61 -15.97 1.90
N PRO A 458 -23.50 -15.86 0.90
CA PRO A 458 -23.67 -14.63 0.12
C PRO A 458 -23.97 -13.37 0.94
N ASP A 459 -24.49 -13.56 2.14
CA ASP A 459 -25.04 -12.50 3.02
C ASP A 459 -24.11 -12.13 4.21
N SER A 460 -22.88 -12.58 4.26
CA SER A 460 -21.96 -12.30 5.40
C SER A 460 -20.91 -11.24 5.09
#